data_fcf39d5ee4a956716cb7083be0644381
#
_entry.id   fcf39d5ee4a956716cb7083be0644381
#
_cell.length_a   1.000
_cell.length_b   1.000
_cell.length_c   1.000
_cell.angle_alpha   90.00
_cell.angle_beta   90.00
_cell.angle_gamma   90.00
#
_symmetry.space_group_name_H-M   'P 1'
#
loop_
_entity.id
_entity.type
_entity.pdbx_description
1 polymer ?
#
loop_
_entity_poly.entity_id
_entity_poly.type
_entity_poly.pdbx_seq_one_letter_code
_entity_poly.pdbx_strand_id
1 'polypeptide(L)'
;MDQYYTTGEFARMAHVTIRTIRYYDKKGLLKPSFINESGYRMYSDEDFLKLQKILSLKYLGFSLNEIGNMTIHDTSADILKSLKMQIGLVHKKMENLEQMEKALQNTTQILEETNQIDWTGILNLIHLTDMEKMLVEQYKNGENLNIRISLHEQYS
;
A
#
# COMPACT_ATOMS: atom_id res chain seq x y z
N MET A 1 19.41 3.98 30.94
CA MET A 1 20.37 3.68 29.87
C MET A 1 19.64 3.36 28.59
N ASP A 2 19.96 4.10 27.57
CA ASP A 2 19.34 3.85 26.27
C ASP A 2 19.88 2.57 25.66
N GLN A 3 19.01 1.68 25.24
CA GLN A 3 19.39 0.45 24.57
C GLN A 3 19.34 0.65 23.05
N TYR A 4 20.37 0.12 22.37
CA TYR A 4 20.46 0.19 20.92
C TYR A 4 20.62 -1.20 20.35
N TYR A 5 20.13 -1.37 19.13
CA TYR A 5 20.08 -2.65 18.43
C TYR A 5 20.81 -2.56 17.10
N THR A 6 21.54 -3.60 16.75
CA THR A 6 22.11 -3.73 15.40
C THR A 6 20.96 -3.94 14.38
N THR A 7 21.28 -3.77 13.10
CA THR A 7 20.30 -4.02 12.04
C THR A 7 19.69 -5.43 12.12
N GLY A 8 20.53 -6.44 12.39
CA GLY A 8 20.07 -7.83 12.52
C GLY A 8 19.14 -8.05 13.70
N GLU A 9 19.50 -7.52 14.87
CA GLU A 9 18.67 -7.59 16.08
C GLU A 9 17.33 -6.88 15.86
N PHE A 10 17.39 -5.69 15.28
CA PHE A 10 16.23 -4.84 15.01
C PHE A 10 15.26 -5.53 14.03
N ALA A 11 15.79 -6.10 12.95
CA ALA A 11 15.00 -6.84 11.98
C ALA A 11 14.31 -8.05 12.63
N ARG A 12 15.03 -8.76 13.48
CA ARG A 12 14.50 -9.94 14.18
C ARG A 12 13.36 -9.57 15.13
N MET A 13 13.50 -8.47 15.86
CA MET A 13 12.45 -7.97 16.76
C MET A 13 11.14 -7.68 16.00
N ALA A 14 11.23 -7.19 14.78
CA ALA A 14 10.09 -6.81 13.95
C ALA A 14 9.62 -7.93 13.02
N HIS A 15 10.27 -9.09 13.02
CA HIS A 15 9.99 -10.21 12.12
C HIS A 15 10.08 -9.83 10.64
N VAL A 16 11.05 -9.01 10.30
CA VAL A 16 11.35 -8.62 8.92
C VAL A 16 12.80 -8.96 8.59
N THR A 17 13.17 -8.83 7.31
CA THR A 17 14.54 -9.11 6.87
C THR A 17 15.44 -7.90 7.09
N ILE A 18 16.74 -8.14 7.22
CA ILE A 18 17.76 -7.09 7.24
C ILE A 18 17.65 -6.23 5.98
N ARG A 19 17.36 -6.85 4.85
CA ARG A 19 17.17 -6.15 3.56
C ARG A 19 16.05 -5.13 3.64
N THR A 20 14.94 -5.45 4.31
CA THR A 20 13.82 -4.53 4.52
C THR A 20 14.26 -3.30 5.30
N ILE A 21 14.99 -3.49 6.40
CA ILE A 21 15.48 -2.39 7.23
C ILE A 21 16.43 -1.48 6.43
N ARG A 22 17.36 -2.07 5.71
CA ARG A 22 18.29 -1.33 4.84
C ARG A 22 17.56 -0.57 3.73
N TYR A 23 16.52 -1.16 3.19
CA TYR A 23 15.70 -0.52 2.18
C TYR A 23 14.98 0.72 2.71
N TYR A 24 14.42 0.63 3.92
CA TYR A 24 13.77 1.78 4.56
C TYR A 24 14.76 2.89 4.91
N ASP A 25 15.97 2.54 5.30
CA ASP A 25 17.05 3.52 5.48
C ASP A 25 17.38 4.21 4.15
N LYS A 26 17.58 3.45 3.10
CA LYS A 26 17.88 3.97 1.76
C LYS A 26 16.77 4.90 1.25
N LYS A 27 15.52 4.58 1.54
CA LYS A 27 14.36 5.41 1.15
C LYS A 27 14.13 6.60 2.07
N GLY A 28 14.90 6.72 3.15
CA GLY A 28 14.74 7.83 4.09
C GLY A 28 13.56 7.70 5.03
N LEU A 29 12.91 6.54 5.07
CA LEU A 29 11.76 6.29 5.93
C LEU A 29 12.17 6.00 7.38
N LEU A 30 13.26 5.29 7.56
CA LEU A 30 13.75 4.88 8.88
C LEU A 30 15.27 4.91 8.90
N LYS A 31 15.82 5.99 9.45
CA LYS A 31 17.26 6.16 9.62
C LYS A 31 17.71 5.57 10.95
N PRO A 32 18.92 4.97 11.03
CA PRO A 32 19.45 4.58 12.32
C PRO A 32 19.68 5.79 13.20
N SER A 33 19.64 5.58 14.53
CA SER A 33 19.93 6.65 15.48
C SER A 33 21.38 7.12 15.34
N PHE A 34 22.31 6.18 15.12
CA PHE A 34 23.72 6.49 14.82
C PHE A 34 24.40 5.29 14.16
N ILE A 35 25.61 5.53 13.67
CA ILE A 35 26.50 4.49 13.17
C ILE A 35 27.65 4.40 14.17
N ASN A 36 27.93 3.19 14.68
CA ASN A 36 28.96 3.00 15.68
C ASN A 36 30.38 3.05 15.08
N GLU A 37 31.38 2.96 15.91
CA GLU A 37 32.79 3.01 15.52
C GLU A 37 33.18 1.93 14.52
N SER A 38 32.51 0.77 14.59
CA SER A 38 32.73 -0.35 13.66
C SER A 38 31.97 -0.22 12.33
N GLY A 39 31.21 0.86 12.15
CA GLY A 39 30.45 1.09 10.93
C GLY A 39 29.08 0.44 10.90
N TYR A 40 28.59 -0.08 12.01
CA TYR A 40 27.28 -0.70 12.09
C TYR A 40 26.19 0.33 12.41
N ARG A 41 25.03 0.16 11.74
CA ARG A 41 23.83 0.94 12.03
C ARG A 41 23.27 0.52 13.38
N MET A 42 22.93 1.51 14.21
CA MET A 42 22.38 1.28 15.54
C MET A 42 21.01 1.94 15.65
N TYR A 43 20.03 1.18 16.12
CA TYR A 43 18.62 1.59 16.21
C TYR A 43 18.16 1.61 17.66
N SER A 44 17.37 2.61 18.02
CA SER A 44 16.80 2.80 19.35
C SER A 44 15.41 2.19 19.49
N ASP A 45 14.88 2.17 20.71
CA ASP A 45 13.49 1.79 20.97
C ASP A 45 12.52 2.77 20.27
N GLU A 46 12.88 4.03 20.21
CA GLU A 46 12.09 5.04 19.50
C GLU A 46 12.04 4.75 17.99
N ASP A 47 13.16 4.32 17.41
CA ASP A 47 13.21 3.86 16.02
C ASP A 47 12.31 2.64 15.81
N PHE A 48 12.21 1.77 16.82
CA PHE A 48 11.31 0.61 16.74
C PHE A 48 9.83 1.01 16.66
N LEU A 49 9.43 2.03 17.41
CA LEU A 49 8.06 2.57 17.30
C LEU A 49 7.78 3.11 15.89
N LYS A 50 8.77 3.78 15.30
CA LYS A 50 8.66 4.26 13.90
C LYS A 50 8.54 3.08 12.94
N LEU A 51 9.31 2.02 13.14
CA LEU A 51 9.23 0.82 12.30
C LEU A 51 7.86 0.17 12.41
N GLN A 52 7.32 0.03 13.62
CA GLN A 52 5.99 -0.52 13.84
C GLN A 52 4.92 0.28 13.07
N LYS A 53 5.01 1.60 13.09
CA LYS A 53 4.10 2.48 12.35
C LYS A 53 4.21 2.25 10.84
N ILE A 54 5.43 2.18 10.31
CA ILE A 54 5.68 1.93 8.88
C ILE A 54 5.08 0.59 8.46
N LEU A 55 5.36 -0.47 9.21
CA LEU A 55 4.88 -1.82 8.91
C LEU A 55 3.36 -1.91 8.97
N SER A 56 2.75 -1.25 9.95
CA SER A 56 1.30 -1.21 10.11
C SER A 56 0.62 -0.52 8.92
N LEU A 57 1.13 0.64 8.52
CA LEU A 57 0.60 1.38 7.38
C LEU A 57 0.82 0.62 6.07
N LYS A 58 1.96 -0.07 5.92
CA LYS A 58 2.24 -0.92 4.77
C LYS A 58 1.24 -2.06 4.67
N TYR A 59 0.94 -2.71 5.79
CA TYR A 59 -0.08 -3.76 5.85
C TYR A 59 -1.47 -3.25 5.43
N LEU A 60 -1.80 -2.00 5.80
CA LEU A 60 -3.07 -1.37 5.44
C LEU A 60 -3.13 -0.90 3.98
N GLY A 61 -2.08 -1.12 3.21
CA GLY A 61 -2.07 -0.90 1.78
C GLY A 61 -1.50 0.44 1.31
N PHE A 62 -0.92 1.22 2.21
CA PHE A 62 -0.27 2.48 1.81
C PHE A 62 1.06 2.22 1.12
N SER A 63 1.39 3.04 0.14
CA SER A 63 2.71 3.01 -0.51
C SER A 63 3.77 3.61 0.41
N LEU A 64 5.03 3.30 0.15
CA LEU A 64 6.14 3.87 0.94
C LEU A 64 6.19 5.40 0.84
N ASN A 65 5.87 5.97 -0.31
CA ASN A 65 5.76 7.42 -0.48
C ASN A 65 4.66 8.03 0.40
N GLU A 66 3.48 7.40 0.41
CA GLU A 66 2.37 7.83 1.25
C GLU A 66 2.75 7.74 2.73
N ILE A 67 3.39 6.65 3.13
CA ILE A 67 3.85 6.44 4.51
C ILE A 67 4.86 7.52 4.92
N GLY A 68 5.81 7.83 4.06
CA GLY A 68 6.79 8.89 4.31
C GLY A 68 6.13 10.24 4.58
N ASN A 69 5.15 10.60 3.79
CA ASN A 69 4.40 11.84 3.99
C ASN A 69 3.58 11.81 5.29
N MET A 70 2.93 10.70 5.59
CA MET A 70 2.10 10.53 6.80
C MET A 70 2.92 10.61 8.09
N THR A 71 4.16 10.13 8.09
CA THR A 71 4.99 10.09 9.29
C THR A 71 5.61 11.43 9.66
N ILE A 72 5.73 12.35 8.70
CA ILE A 72 6.45 13.62 8.89
C ILE A 72 5.50 14.76 9.25
N HIS A 73 4.34 14.83 8.60
CA HIS A 73 3.50 16.03 8.62
C HIS A 73 2.07 15.81 9.12
N ASP A 74 1.63 14.57 9.30
CA ASP A 74 0.21 14.31 9.52
C ASP A 74 -0.18 14.33 10.99
N THR A 75 -1.26 15.05 11.28
CA THR A 75 -1.98 14.98 12.54
C THR A 75 -2.85 13.73 12.59
N SER A 76 -3.41 13.41 13.77
CA SER A 76 -4.37 12.29 13.90
C SER A 76 -5.58 12.46 12.99
N ALA A 77 -6.04 13.70 12.78
CA ALA A 77 -7.15 13.99 11.88
C ALA A 77 -6.80 13.67 10.42
N ASP A 78 -5.57 14.02 10.00
CA ASP A 78 -5.09 13.72 8.64
C ASP A 78 -4.94 12.22 8.42
N ILE A 79 -4.44 11.50 9.42
CA ILE A 79 -4.32 10.04 9.38
C ILE A 79 -5.71 9.39 9.28
N LEU A 80 -6.69 9.87 10.06
CA LEU A 80 -8.06 9.37 9.99
C LEU A 80 -8.65 9.55 8.59
N LYS A 81 -8.45 10.72 8.00
CA LYS A 81 -8.90 10.99 6.62
C LYS A 81 -8.26 10.03 5.63
N SER A 82 -6.95 9.82 5.72
CA SER A 82 -6.22 8.88 4.85
C SER A 82 -6.73 7.44 5.01
N LEU A 83 -7.02 7.01 6.23
CA LEU A 83 -7.56 5.68 6.49
C LEU A 83 -8.96 5.52 5.87
N LYS A 84 -9.82 6.51 5.99
CA LYS A 84 -11.16 6.50 5.36
C LYS A 84 -11.08 6.41 3.85
N MET A 85 -10.15 7.15 3.25
CA MET A 85 -9.90 7.09 1.81
C MET A 85 -9.41 5.70 1.39
N GLN A 86 -8.53 5.11 2.18
CA GLN A 86 -8.02 3.75 1.91
C GLN A 86 -9.13 2.71 1.96
N ILE A 87 -10.08 2.83 2.87
CA ILE A 87 -11.27 1.97 2.92
C ILE A 87 -12.03 2.01 1.60
N GLY A 88 -12.25 3.21 1.05
CA GLY A 88 -12.91 3.38 -0.25
C GLY A 88 -12.16 2.69 -1.38
N LEU A 89 -10.83 2.79 -1.40
CA LEU A 89 -9.99 2.16 -2.42
C LEU A 89 -10.00 0.63 -2.30
N VAL A 90 -9.98 0.10 -1.08
CA VAL A 90 -10.10 -1.35 -0.84
C VAL A 90 -11.46 -1.85 -1.32
N HIS A 91 -12.52 -1.10 -1.03
CA HIS A 91 -13.88 -1.46 -1.48
C HIS A 91 -13.95 -1.52 -3.01
N LYS A 92 -13.32 -0.56 -3.69
CA LYS A 92 -13.24 -0.57 -5.16
C LYS A 92 -12.49 -1.80 -5.69
N LYS A 93 -11.40 -2.18 -5.05
CA LYS A 93 -10.65 -3.39 -5.41
C LYS A 93 -11.51 -4.64 -5.24
N MET A 94 -12.33 -4.71 -4.18
CA MET A 94 -13.24 -5.81 -3.96
C MET A 94 -14.28 -5.90 -5.08
N GLU A 95 -14.86 -4.78 -5.49
CA GLU A 95 -15.80 -4.73 -6.62
C GLU A 95 -15.13 -5.23 -7.91
N ASN A 96 -13.91 -4.80 -8.18
CA ASN A 96 -13.15 -5.23 -9.35
C ASN A 96 -12.90 -6.73 -9.34
N LEU A 97 -12.53 -7.29 -8.17
CA LEU A 97 -12.31 -8.72 -8.02
C LEU A 97 -13.60 -9.51 -8.21
N GLU A 98 -14.73 -9.01 -7.72
CA GLU A 98 -16.05 -9.63 -7.96
C GLU A 98 -16.39 -9.66 -9.45
N GLN A 99 -16.11 -8.58 -10.18
CA GLN A 99 -16.33 -8.52 -11.63
C GLN A 99 -15.42 -9.50 -12.36
N MET A 100 -14.16 -9.63 -11.94
CA MET A 100 -13.24 -10.61 -12.51
C MET A 100 -13.72 -12.04 -12.27
N GLU A 101 -14.20 -12.32 -11.08
CA GLU A 101 -14.77 -13.64 -10.74
C GLU A 101 -15.95 -13.98 -11.63
N LYS A 102 -16.88 -13.05 -11.80
CA LYS A 102 -18.04 -13.22 -12.71
C LYS A 102 -17.60 -13.46 -14.15
N ALA A 103 -16.60 -12.72 -14.62
CA ALA A 103 -16.06 -12.89 -15.96
C ALA A 103 -15.41 -14.27 -16.13
N LEU A 104 -14.68 -14.73 -15.15
CA LEU A 104 -14.06 -16.06 -15.15
C LEU A 104 -15.13 -17.16 -15.18
N GLN A 105 -16.15 -17.04 -14.35
CA GLN A 105 -17.26 -17.99 -14.29
C GLN A 105 -17.99 -18.05 -15.64
N ASN A 106 -18.31 -16.89 -16.21
CA ASN A 106 -18.99 -16.79 -17.50
C ASN A 106 -18.14 -17.38 -18.64
N THR A 107 -16.86 -17.06 -18.68
CA THR A 107 -15.91 -17.59 -19.67
C THR A 107 -15.80 -19.10 -19.57
N THR A 108 -15.73 -19.62 -18.35
CA THR A 108 -15.67 -21.07 -18.09
C THR A 108 -16.91 -21.77 -18.59
N GLN A 109 -18.09 -21.21 -18.30
CA GLN A 109 -19.35 -21.77 -18.74
C GLN A 109 -19.47 -21.80 -20.28
N ILE A 110 -19.14 -20.68 -20.93
CA ILE A 110 -19.20 -20.57 -22.40
C ILE A 110 -18.22 -21.59 -23.03
N LEU A 111 -17.03 -21.71 -22.51
CA LEU A 111 -16.03 -22.65 -23.01
C LEU A 111 -16.50 -24.10 -22.86
N GLU A 112 -17.12 -24.45 -21.72
CA GLU A 112 -17.68 -25.80 -21.51
C GLU A 112 -18.83 -26.11 -22.49
N GLU A 113 -19.67 -25.13 -22.79
CA GLU A 113 -20.84 -25.29 -23.66
C GLU A 113 -20.51 -25.24 -25.15
N THR A 114 -19.61 -24.33 -25.56
CA THR A 114 -19.34 -24.03 -26.98
C THR A 114 -17.95 -24.43 -27.44
N ASN A 115 -17.05 -24.73 -26.53
CA ASN A 115 -15.63 -24.98 -26.81
C ASN A 115 -14.93 -23.78 -27.50
N GLN A 116 -15.43 -22.56 -27.27
CA GLN A 116 -14.89 -21.31 -27.82
C GLN A 116 -14.73 -20.27 -26.73
N ILE A 117 -13.73 -19.39 -26.86
CA ILE A 117 -13.47 -18.31 -25.91
C ILE A 117 -13.74 -16.96 -26.60
N ASP A 118 -14.46 -16.06 -25.90
CA ASP A 118 -14.65 -14.68 -26.34
C ASP A 118 -13.49 -13.79 -25.87
N TRP A 119 -12.43 -13.76 -26.65
CA TRP A 119 -11.25 -12.94 -26.35
C TRP A 119 -11.57 -11.44 -26.38
N THR A 120 -12.49 -11.00 -27.20
CA THR A 120 -12.90 -9.59 -27.29
C THR A 120 -13.56 -9.13 -25.99
N GLY A 121 -14.42 -9.94 -25.42
CA GLY A 121 -15.07 -9.65 -24.14
C GLY A 121 -14.07 -9.54 -23.00
N ILE A 122 -13.06 -10.42 -22.97
CA ILE A 122 -11.99 -10.39 -21.97
C ILE A 122 -11.17 -9.12 -22.13
N LEU A 123 -10.80 -8.74 -23.35
CA LEU A 123 -10.04 -7.52 -23.63
C LEU A 123 -10.77 -6.26 -23.17
N ASN A 124 -12.08 -6.20 -23.37
CA ASN A 124 -12.90 -5.09 -22.89
C ASN A 124 -12.89 -4.97 -21.37
N LEU A 125 -12.89 -6.09 -20.66
CA LEU A 125 -12.78 -6.11 -19.20
C LEU A 125 -11.42 -5.58 -18.73
N ILE A 126 -10.34 -5.96 -19.40
CA ILE A 126 -9.00 -5.44 -19.10
C ILE A 126 -8.98 -3.92 -19.29
N HIS A 127 -9.58 -3.42 -20.35
CA HIS A 127 -9.67 -1.98 -20.65
C HIS A 127 -10.37 -1.21 -19.54
N LEU A 128 -11.48 -1.71 -19.05
CA LEU A 128 -12.23 -1.12 -17.94
C LEU A 128 -11.40 -1.09 -16.65
N THR A 129 -10.70 -2.17 -16.35
CA THR A 129 -9.83 -2.27 -15.17
C THR A 129 -8.68 -1.26 -15.23
N ASP A 130 -8.06 -1.07 -16.38
CA ASP A 130 -6.98 -0.11 -16.57
C ASP A 130 -7.47 1.33 -16.39
N MET A 131 -8.64 1.66 -16.88
CA MET A 131 -9.25 2.98 -16.66
C MET A 131 -9.51 3.24 -15.19
N GLU A 132 -9.98 2.27 -14.44
CA GLU A 132 -10.20 2.38 -13.01
C GLU A 132 -8.88 2.58 -12.25
N LYS A 133 -7.82 1.89 -12.64
CA LYS A 133 -6.49 2.09 -12.05
C LYS A 133 -5.99 3.52 -12.26
N MET A 134 -6.16 4.08 -13.44
CA MET A 134 -5.79 5.47 -13.72
C MET A 134 -6.53 6.44 -12.81
N LEU A 135 -7.82 6.25 -12.61
CA LEU A 135 -8.63 7.07 -11.72
C LEU A 135 -8.16 6.97 -10.26
N VAL A 136 -7.82 5.77 -9.80
CA VAL A 136 -7.32 5.55 -8.44
C VAL A 136 -5.96 6.23 -8.25
N GLU A 137 -5.07 6.16 -9.23
CA GLU A 137 -3.76 6.83 -9.15
C GLU A 137 -3.92 8.35 -9.10
N GLN A 138 -4.78 8.92 -9.93
CA GLN A 138 -5.09 10.36 -9.88
C GLN A 138 -5.64 10.77 -8.53
N TYR A 139 -6.52 9.97 -7.97
CA TYR A 139 -7.09 10.17 -6.65
C TYR A 139 -6.00 10.17 -5.56
N LYS A 140 -5.11 9.17 -5.57
CA LYS A 140 -4.01 9.06 -4.60
C LYS A 140 -3.01 10.20 -4.71
N ASN A 141 -2.73 10.67 -5.91
CA ASN A 141 -1.78 11.76 -6.15
C ASN A 141 -2.39 13.13 -5.85
N GLY A 142 -3.71 13.21 -5.67
CA GLY A 142 -4.39 14.46 -5.37
C GLY A 142 -4.42 15.45 -6.52
N GLU A 143 -4.17 15.01 -7.74
CA GLU A 143 -4.11 15.84 -8.94
C GLU A 143 -5.46 16.44 -9.31
N ASN A 144 -6.56 15.80 -8.88
CA ASN A 144 -7.90 16.33 -9.12
C ASN A 144 -8.80 16.17 -7.89
N LEU A 145 -8.97 17.27 -7.18
CA LEU A 145 -9.77 17.30 -5.95
C LEU A 145 -11.24 16.95 -6.20
N ASN A 146 -11.79 17.34 -7.35
CA ASN A 146 -13.17 17.06 -7.70
C ASN A 146 -13.42 15.56 -7.93
N ILE A 147 -12.50 14.89 -8.60
CA ILE A 147 -12.53 13.43 -8.76
C ILE A 147 -12.43 12.77 -7.39
N ARG A 148 -11.55 13.28 -6.55
CA ARG A 148 -11.35 12.79 -5.20
C ARG A 148 -12.64 12.86 -4.36
N ILE A 149 -13.33 13.98 -4.40
CA ILE A 149 -14.60 14.18 -3.70
C ILE A 149 -15.67 13.24 -4.26
N SER A 150 -15.77 13.18 -5.58
CA SER A 150 -16.75 12.33 -6.27
C SER A 150 -16.56 10.84 -5.93
N LEU A 151 -15.32 10.35 -5.92
CA LEU A 151 -15.02 8.96 -5.54
C LEU A 151 -15.38 8.70 -4.08
N HIS A 152 -15.11 9.65 -3.21
CA HIS A 152 -15.44 9.52 -1.79
C HIS A 152 -16.96 9.47 -1.57
N GLU A 153 -17.71 10.35 -2.23
CA GLU A 153 -19.17 10.37 -2.17
C GLU A 153 -19.79 9.09 -2.71
N GLN A 154 -19.18 8.51 -3.76
CA GLN A 154 -19.67 7.29 -4.39
C GLN A 154 -19.49 6.05 -3.50
N TYR A 155 -18.48 6.02 -2.64
CA TYR A 155 -18.10 4.84 -1.85
C TYR A 155 -18.23 5.03 -0.34
N SER A 156 -18.80 6.14 0.10
CA SER A 156 -19.04 6.39 1.53
C SER A 156 -20.39 5.81 2.00
#